data_164ce68cd1d2f6b8b93fab10dc907fd2
#
_entry.id   164ce68cd1d2f6b8b93fab10dc907fd2
#
_cell.length_a   1.000
_cell.length_b   1.000
_cell.length_c   1.000
_cell.angle_alpha   90.00
_cell.angle_beta   90.00
_cell.angle_gamma   90.00
#
_symmetry.space_group_name_H-M   'P 1'
#
loop_
_entity.id
_entity.type
_entity.pdbx_description
1 polymer ?
#
loop_
_entity_poly.entity_id
_entity_poly.type
_entity_poly.pdbx_seq_one_letter_code
_entity_poly.pdbx_strand_id
1 'polypeptide(L)'
;MRLVKNLIVIFVLAGLLSSCAGITSQIGSSPLLCCPGDYQNYSDYGLRTEGLPLFLRDYVVAEFERAFDEKGLSRNDQAHDIEVVLAYNHINLYPDQQDIDPFIRMESLNVELSYIAQINIEIAETATRKKVWAGAISRIHQVTPGEYMHEERASPEFYKAFARVLENFPIKE
;
A
#
# COMPACT_ATOMS: atom_id res chain seq x y z
N MET A 1 -23.27 18.27 -47.69
CA MET A 1 -22.00 17.54 -47.53
C MET A 1 -20.94 18.25 -46.67
N ARG A 2 -20.77 19.57 -46.71
CA ARG A 2 -19.79 20.31 -45.89
C ARG A 2 -20.10 20.32 -44.39
N LEU A 3 -21.36 20.40 -43.97
CA LEU A 3 -21.80 20.41 -42.58
C LEU A 3 -21.48 19.08 -41.85
N VAL A 4 -21.67 17.95 -42.50
CA VAL A 4 -21.44 16.63 -41.96
C VAL A 4 -19.93 16.38 -41.76
N LYS A 5 -19.06 16.86 -42.68
CA LYS A 5 -17.63 16.78 -42.53
C LYS A 5 -17.12 17.58 -41.32
N ASN A 6 -17.65 18.78 -41.10
CA ASN A 6 -17.25 19.61 -39.95
C ASN A 6 -17.70 19.01 -38.62
N LEU A 7 -18.86 18.35 -38.57
CA LEU A 7 -19.35 17.68 -37.36
C LEU A 7 -18.49 16.49 -36.97
N ILE A 8 -18.05 15.71 -37.97
CA ILE A 8 -17.14 14.57 -37.73
C ILE A 8 -15.78 15.01 -37.21
N VAL A 9 -15.23 16.10 -37.75
CA VAL A 9 -13.95 16.65 -37.30
C VAL A 9 -14.02 17.15 -35.84
N ILE A 10 -15.12 17.79 -35.44
CA ILE A 10 -15.32 18.25 -34.06
C ILE A 10 -15.46 17.07 -33.10
N PHE A 11 -16.15 15.98 -33.51
CA PHE A 11 -16.26 14.78 -32.66
C PHE A 11 -14.93 14.04 -32.47
N VAL A 12 -14.10 13.99 -33.50
CA VAL A 12 -12.76 13.39 -33.42
C VAL A 12 -11.83 14.23 -32.57
N LEU A 13 -11.89 15.57 -32.66
CA LEU A 13 -11.08 16.45 -31.81
C LEU A 13 -11.52 16.41 -30.35
N ALA A 14 -12.80 16.29 -30.04
CA ALA A 14 -13.31 16.15 -28.67
C ALA A 14 -12.91 14.81 -28.03
N GLY A 15 -12.77 13.75 -28.83
CA GLY A 15 -12.30 12.44 -28.37
C GLY A 15 -10.80 12.41 -27.97
N LEU A 16 -9.99 13.29 -28.54
CA LEU A 16 -8.55 13.37 -28.26
C LEU A 16 -8.19 14.16 -26.99
N LEU A 17 -9.16 14.91 -26.43
CA LEU A 17 -8.95 15.70 -25.22
C LEU A 17 -9.28 14.94 -23.91
N SER A 18 -9.81 13.74 -23.98
CA SER A 18 -10.18 12.94 -22.80
C SER A 18 -9.05 12.05 -22.25
N SER A 19 -7.81 12.17 -22.75
CA SER A 19 -6.67 11.39 -22.27
C SER A 19 -5.78 12.15 -21.27
N CYS A 20 -6.31 13.08 -20.49
CA CYS A 20 -5.66 13.47 -19.25
C CYS A 20 -5.95 12.39 -18.21
N ALA A 21 -5.27 11.28 -18.34
CA ALA A 21 -5.18 10.25 -17.32
C ALA A 21 -4.71 10.88 -16.04
N GLY A 22 -5.52 10.78 -15.00
CA GLY A 22 -5.14 11.15 -13.64
C GLY A 22 -3.79 10.54 -13.28
N ILE A 23 -3.02 11.27 -12.51
CA ILE A 23 -1.79 10.79 -11.89
C ILE A 23 -2.18 9.56 -11.07
N THR A 24 -2.01 8.40 -11.67
CA THR A 24 -2.18 7.12 -10.97
C THR A 24 -1.07 7.08 -9.94
N SER A 25 -1.42 7.21 -8.66
CA SER A 25 -0.52 6.90 -7.57
C SER A 25 -0.09 5.44 -7.76
N GLN A 26 1.13 5.24 -8.23
CA GLN A 26 1.64 3.88 -8.47
C GLN A 26 1.89 3.22 -7.12
N ILE A 27 0.87 2.50 -6.64
CA ILE A 27 1.05 1.58 -5.52
C ILE A 27 1.60 0.29 -6.13
N GLY A 28 2.87 0.01 -5.83
CA GLY A 28 3.49 -1.27 -6.13
C GLY A 28 3.03 -2.33 -5.14
N SER A 29 2.73 -3.52 -5.59
CA SER A 29 2.54 -4.70 -4.75
C SER A 29 3.45 -5.81 -5.26
N SER A 30 4.19 -6.44 -4.36
CA SER A 30 5.08 -7.55 -4.70
C SER A 30 4.82 -8.72 -3.75
N PRO A 31 4.08 -9.75 -4.19
CA PRO A 31 3.98 -10.99 -3.43
C PRO A 31 5.29 -11.78 -3.59
N LEU A 32 5.88 -12.17 -2.48
CA LEU A 32 7.00 -13.09 -2.42
C LEU A 32 6.49 -14.40 -1.82
N LEU A 33 6.07 -15.30 -2.68
CA LEU A 33 5.67 -16.64 -2.25
C LEU A 33 6.93 -17.44 -1.93
N CYS A 34 7.19 -17.68 -0.65
CA CYS A 34 8.45 -18.33 -0.33
C CYS A 34 8.32 -19.75 0.22
N CYS A 35 7.27 -20.15 0.87
CA CYS A 35 7.44 -21.36 1.67
C CYS A 35 6.14 -22.16 1.79
N PRO A 36 6.20 -23.50 1.76
CA PRO A 36 5.02 -24.31 2.02
C PRO A 36 4.59 -24.15 3.48
N GLY A 37 3.34 -23.71 3.67
CA GLY A 37 2.64 -23.63 4.94
C GLY A 37 1.42 -24.54 4.93
N ASP A 38 0.89 -24.83 6.10
CA ASP A 38 -0.35 -25.60 6.27
C ASP A 38 -1.58 -24.68 6.27
N TYR A 39 -1.75 -23.95 5.17
CA TYR A 39 -2.75 -22.88 5.02
C TYR A 39 -4.19 -23.32 5.29
N GLN A 40 -4.48 -24.61 5.08
CA GLN A 40 -5.82 -25.17 5.32
C GLN A 40 -6.20 -25.20 6.80
N ASN A 41 -5.21 -25.23 7.68
CA ASN A 41 -5.42 -25.33 9.12
C ASN A 41 -5.28 -24.00 9.85
N TYR A 42 -4.90 -22.92 9.18
CA TYR A 42 -4.85 -21.60 9.82
C TYR A 42 -6.26 -21.02 9.94
N SER A 43 -6.60 -20.55 11.13
CA SER A 43 -7.89 -19.91 11.46
C SER A 43 -7.67 -18.53 12.06
N ASP A 44 -6.64 -18.41 12.89
CA ASP A 44 -6.41 -17.21 13.69
C ASP A 44 -5.00 -16.65 13.45
N TYR A 45 -4.90 -15.32 13.47
CA TYR A 45 -3.62 -14.64 13.37
C TYR A 45 -3.41 -13.63 14.49
N GLY A 46 -2.15 -13.50 14.93
CA GLY A 46 -1.68 -12.37 15.73
C GLY A 46 -1.12 -11.29 14.82
N LEU A 47 -1.30 -10.02 15.17
CA LEU A 47 -0.80 -8.90 14.38
C LEU A 47 0.15 -8.01 15.16
N ARG A 48 1.33 -7.78 14.61
CA ARG A 48 2.35 -6.89 15.15
C ARG A 48 2.80 -5.87 14.11
N THR A 49 3.06 -4.64 14.55
CA THR A 49 3.56 -3.57 13.69
C THR A 49 4.95 -3.15 14.11
N GLU A 50 5.85 -2.88 13.15
CA GLU A 50 7.21 -2.42 13.36
C GLU A 50 7.48 -1.14 12.56
N GLY A 51 8.04 -0.12 13.22
CA GLY A 51 8.42 1.14 12.58
C GLY A 51 7.26 1.95 12.00
N LEU A 52 6.02 1.54 12.19
CA LEU A 52 4.86 2.20 11.63
C LEU A 52 4.58 3.51 12.37
N PRO A 53 4.56 4.67 11.67
CA PRO A 53 4.24 5.95 12.27
C PRO A 53 2.87 5.93 12.98
N LEU A 54 2.77 6.57 14.14
CA LEU A 54 1.53 6.54 14.94
C LEU A 54 0.29 7.00 14.17
N PHE A 55 0.44 8.03 13.35
CA PHE A 55 -0.66 8.58 12.55
C PHE A 55 -1.12 7.67 11.40
N LEU A 56 -0.33 6.65 11.03
CA LEU A 56 -0.68 5.66 10.01
C LEU A 56 -1.19 4.36 10.61
N ARG A 57 -0.84 4.08 11.87
CA ARG A 57 -1.01 2.75 12.47
C ARG A 57 -2.45 2.26 12.41
N ASP A 58 -3.38 3.07 12.87
CA ASP A 58 -4.77 2.67 13.01
C ASP A 58 -5.39 2.36 11.64
N TYR A 59 -5.09 3.16 10.62
CA TYR A 59 -5.58 2.92 9.24
C TYR A 59 -4.96 1.69 8.61
N VAL A 60 -3.64 1.56 8.72
CA VAL A 60 -2.92 0.42 8.13
C VAL A 60 -3.39 -0.88 8.76
N VAL A 61 -3.54 -0.90 10.08
CA VAL A 61 -4.03 -2.08 10.81
C VAL A 61 -5.45 -2.40 10.40
N ALA A 62 -6.38 -1.44 10.46
CA ALA A 62 -7.78 -1.67 10.13
C ALA A 62 -7.98 -2.17 8.70
N GLU A 63 -7.28 -1.58 7.73
CA GLU A 63 -7.44 -1.99 6.32
C GLU A 63 -6.73 -3.31 6.00
N PHE A 64 -5.64 -3.63 6.72
CA PHE A 64 -5.04 -4.96 6.65
C PHE A 64 -5.98 -6.03 7.24
N GLU A 65 -6.52 -5.80 8.44
CA GLU A 65 -7.48 -6.70 9.08
C GLU A 65 -8.66 -6.98 8.16
N ARG A 66 -9.26 -5.93 7.62
CA ARG A 66 -10.38 -6.06 6.68
C ARG A 66 -10.04 -6.95 5.48
N ALA A 67 -8.86 -6.72 4.86
CA ALA A 67 -8.43 -7.51 3.70
C ALA A 67 -8.10 -8.96 4.09
N PHE A 68 -7.66 -9.20 5.32
CA PHE A 68 -7.28 -10.52 5.79
C PHE A 68 -8.47 -11.33 6.31
N ASP A 69 -9.48 -10.67 6.90
CA ASP A 69 -10.76 -11.27 7.26
C ASP A 69 -11.49 -11.83 6.03
N GLU A 70 -11.36 -11.18 4.87
CA GLU A 70 -11.91 -11.68 3.60
C GLU A 70 -11.23 -12.98 3.13
N LYS A 71 -10.07 -13.33 3.71
CA LYS A 71 -9.41 -14.63 3.51
C LYS A 71 -9.88 -15.70 4.49
N GLY A 72 -10.85 -15.39 5.36
CA GLY A 72 -11.40 -16.30 6.34
C GLY A 72 -10.55 -16.49 7.60
N LEU A 73 -9.63 -15.56 7.87
CA LEU A 73 -8.78 -15.56 9.06
C LEU A 73 -9.26 -14.50 10.05
N SER A 74 -9.24 -14.81 11.34
CA SER A 74 -9.70 -13.92 12.40
C SER A 74 -8.54 -13.48 13.28
N ARG A 75 -8.52 -12.20 13.69
CA ARG A 75 -7.50 -11.72 14.62
C ARG A 75 -7.69 -12.26 16.03
N ASN A 76 -6.65 -12.86 16.58
CA ASN A 76 -6.59 -13.33 17.96
C ASN A 76 -5.18 -13.19 18.52
N ASP A 77 -4.90 -12.07 19.16
CA ASP A 77 -3.55 -11.76 19.68
C ASP A 77 -3.13 -12.64 20.87
N GLN A 78 -4.05 -13.38 21.49
CA GLN A 78 -3.74 -14.24 22.65
C GLN A 78 -3.34 -15.67 22.25
N ALA A 79 -4.02 -16.23 21.23
CA ALA A 79 -3.75 -17.57 20.74
C ALA A 79 -4.02 -17.61 19.24
N HIS A 80 -2.97 -17.80 18.44
CA HIS A 80 -3.04 -17.74 16.99
C HIS A 80 -2.14 -18.78 16.33
N ASP A 81 -2.53 -19.21 15.16
CA ASP A 81 -1.80 -20.19 14.34
C ASP A 81 -0.60 -19.54 13.64
N ILE A 82 -0.79 -18.30 13.18
CA ILE A 82 0.21 -17.53 12.45
C ILE A 82 0.38 -16.13 13.04
N GLU A 83 1.62 -15.66 13.04
CA GLU A 83 1.98 -14.28 13.39
C GLU A 83 2.20 -13.46 12.11
N VAL A 84 1.51 -12.33 12.00
CA VAL A 84 1.67 -11.34 10.94
C VAL A 84 2.47 -10.16 11.47
N VAL A 85 3.50 -9.77 10.73
CA VAL A 85 4.30 -8.57 11.03
C VAL A 85 4.17 -7.59 9.87
N LEU A 86 3.71 -6.37 10.17
CA LEU A 86 3.70 -5.24 9.25
C LEU A 86 4.86 -4.32 9.58
N ALA A 87 5.94 -4.39 8.80
CA ALA A 87 7.14 -3.59 9.01
C ALA A 87 7.19 -2.42 8.02
N TYR A 88 7.17 -1.19 8.56
CA TYR A 88 7.25 0.02 7.75
C TYR A 88 8.70 0.44 7.52
N ASN A 89 9.01 0.76 6.28
CA ASN A 89 10.29 1.33 5.87
C ASN A 89 10.05 2.53 4.95
N HIS A 90 10.92 3.50 5.01
CA HIS A 90 10.95 4.57 4.02
C HIS A 90 12.36 4.70 3.45
N ILE A 91 12.43 4.98 2.15
CA ILE A 91 13.68 5.14 1.41
C ILE A 91 13.63 6.52 0.77
N ASN A 92 14.55 7.40 1.19
CA ASN A 92 14.71 8.69 0.54
C ASN A 92 15.32 8.48 -0.85
N LEU A 93 14.69 9.04 -1.88
CA LEU A 93 15.17 8.94 -3.26
C LEU A 93 16.30 9.93 -3.56
N TYR A 94 16.50 10.93 -2.69
CA TYR A 94 17.55 11.92 -2.81
C TYR A 94 18.41 11.97 -1.54
N PRO A 95 19.26 10.95 -1.29
CA PRO A 95 20.05 10.85 -0.07
C PRO A 95 21.02 12.01 0.17
N ASP A 96 21.46 12.68 -0.90
CA ASP A 96 22.35 13.84 -0.80
C ASP A 96 21.67 15.08 -0.19
N GLN A 97 20.35 15.03 -0.01
CA GLN A 97 19.53 16.07 0.64
C GLN A 97 19.17 15.73 2.09
N GLN A 98 19.83 14.73 2.69
CA GLN A 98 19.50 14.19 4.01
C GLN A 98 19.60 15.18 5.18
N ASP A 99 20.37 16.26 5.03
CA ASP A 99 20.52 17.27 6.09
C ASP A 99 19.35 18.26 6.20
N ILE A 100 18.31 18.07 5.41
CA ILE A 100 17.11 18.91 5.45
C ILE A 100 16.06 18.20 6.30
N ASP A 101 15.89 18.69 7.56
CA ASP A 101 14.74 18.29 8.36
C ASP A 101 13.46 18.70 7.60
N PRO A 102 12.63 17.74 7.15
CA PRO A 102 11.46 18.04 6.35
C PRO A 102 10.43 18.91 7.09
N PHE A 103 10.51 19.00 8.41
CA PHE A 103 9.59 19.78 9.23
C PHE A 103 10.08 21.20 9.54
N ILE A 104 11.39 21.48 9.48
CA ILE A 104 11.95 22.77 9.92
C ILE A 104 12.26 23.72 8.75
N ARG A 105 12.51 23.21 7.54
CA ARG A 105 13.00 24.01 6.41
C ARG A 105 12.13 24.06 5.17
N MET A 106 10.97 23.44 5.17
CA MET A 106 10.12 23.39 3.97
C MET A 106 9.54 24.75 3.55
N GLU A 107 9.50 25.73 4.43
CA GLU A 107 9.01 27.08 4.10
C GLU A 107 9.98 27.92 3.25
N SER A 108 11.26 27.55 3.21
CA SER A 108 12.31 28.36 2.58
C SER A 108 13.00 27.75 1.36
N LEU A 109 12.73 26.49 1.07
CA LEU A 109 13.36 25.77 -0.05
C LEU A 109 12.30 25.17 -0.96
N ASN A 110 12.36 25.47 -2.25
CA ASN A 110 11.61 24.76 -3.31
C ASN A 110 12.18 23.34 -3.50
N VAL A 111 12.23 22.55 -2.42
CA VAL A 111 12.76 21.18 -2.46
C VAL A 111 11.58 20.24 -2.52
N GLU A 112 11.44 19.57 -3.64
CA GLU A 112 10.52 18.45 -3.80
C GLU A 112 11.13 17.21 -3.15
N LEU A 113 10.61 16.80 -2.01
CA LEU A 113 11.04 15.57 -1.35
C LEU A 113 10.28 14.38 -1.94
N SER A 114 11.02 13.43 -2.47
CA SER A 114 10.47 12.19 -2.97
C SER A 114 11.02 11.01 -2.17
N TYR A 115 10.13 10.17 -1.65
CA TYR A 115 10.52 8.97 -0.93
C TYR A 115 9.59 7.79 -1.26
N ILE A 116 10.11 6.59 -1.08
CA ILE A 116 9.31 5.37 -1.16
C ILE A 116 8.91 4.99 0.26
N ALA A 117 7.60 4.98 0.54
CA ALA A 117 7.04 4.35 1.72
C ALA A 117 6.71 2.89 1.39
N GLN A 118 7.18 1.96 2.20
CA GLN A 118 6.98 0.53 2.00
C GLN A 118 6.51 -0.12 3.29
N ILE A 119 5.50 -0.99 3.18
CA ILE A 119 5.07 -1.87 4.26
C ILE A 119 5.37 -3.29 3.81
N ASN A 120 6.33 -3.92 4.48
CA ASN A 120 6.62 -5.34 4.32
C ASN A 120 5.65 -6.14 5.19
N ILE A 121 5.12 -7.21 4.64
CA ILE A 121 4.21 -8.13 5.31
C ILE A 121 4.95 -9.46 5.41
N GLU A 122 5.19 -9.93 6.62
CA GLU A 122 5.75 -11.25 6.88
C GLU A 122 4.76 -12.08 7.67
N ILE A 123 4.55 -13.32 7.25
CA ILE A 123 3.66 -14.27 7.93
C ILE A 123 4.46 -15.51 8.30
N ALA A 124 4.46 -15.86 9.58
CA ALA A 124 5.16 -17.02 10.11
C ALA A 124 4.22 -17.88 10.96
N GLU A 125 4.40 -19.19 10.92
CA GLU A 125 3.75 -20.10 11.87
C GLU A 125 4.19 -19.80 13.30
N THR A 126 3.25 -19.68 14.21
CA THR A 126 3.54 -19.38 15.63
C THR A 126 4.34 -20.50 16.28
N ALA A 127 3.98 -21.76 16.01
CA ALA A 127 4.60 -22.93 16.64
C ALA A 127 6.05 -23.16 16.19
N THR A 128 6.33 -23.00 14.90
CA THR A 128 7.63 -23.33 14.29
C THR A 128 8.50 -22.13 14.02
N ARG A 129 7.95 -20.92 14.08
CA ARG A 129 8.58 -19.66 13.66
C ARG A 129 9.02 -19.64 12.20
N LYS A 130 8.53 -20.56 11.40
CA LYS A 130 8.84 -20.66 9.99
C LYS A 130 8.03 -19.65 9.20
N LYS A 131 8.70 -18.85 8.38
CA LYS A 131 8.02 -17.97 7.43
C LYS A 131 7.29 -18.82 6.39
N VAL A 132 6.01 -18.55 6.22
CA VAL A 132 5.14 -19.23 5.26
C VAL A 132 4.75 -18.33 4.10
N TRP A 133 4.72 -17.01 4.33
CA TRP A 133 4.40 -16.06 3.28
C TRP A 133 5.08 -14.71 3.53
N ALA A 134 5.36 -13.98 2.46
CA ALA A 134 5.83 -12.62 2.52
C ALA A 134 5.30 -11.81 1.33
N GLY A 135 5.10 -10.52 1.55
CA GLY A 135 4.70 -9.58 0.52
C GLY A 135 5.07 -8.16 0.91
N ALA A 136 4.90 -7.23 0.00
CA ALA A 136 5.13 -5.82 0.26
C ALA A 136 4.17 -4.96 -0.55
N ILE A 137 3.73 -3.87 0.06
CA ILE A 137 3.10 -2.77 -0.64
C ILE A 137 4.01 -1.55 -0.57
N SER A 138 4.10 -0.79 -1.65
CA SER A 138 4.96 0.39 -1.71
C SER A 138 4.30 1.53 -2.48
N ARG A 139 4.59 2.75 -2.09
CA ARG A 139 4.14 3.95 -2.76
C ARG A 139 5.26 4.98 -2.82
N ILE A 140 5.41 5.61 -3.97
CA ILE A 140 6.25 6.80 -4.10
C ILE A 140 5.45 8.00 -3.62
N HIS A 141 5.99 8.73 -2.65
CA HIS A 141 5.45 9.98 -2.16
C HIS A 141 6.29 11.13 -2.66
N GLN A 142 5.63 12.11 -3.23
CA GLN A 142 6.17 13.43 -3.50
C GLN A 142 5.56 14.37 -2.48
N VAL A 143 6.38 14.95 -1.63
CA VAL A 143 5.90 15.85 -0.58
C VAL A 143 5.95 17.28 -1.12
N THR A 144 4.77 17.84 -1.30
CA THR A 144 4.61 19.27 -1.63
C THR A 144 4.36 20.05 -0.33
N PRO A 145 5.01 21.18 -0.09
CA PRO A 145 4.77 22.01 1.09
C PRO A 145 3.28 22.33 1.27
N GLY A 146 2.75 22.07 2.47
CA GLY A 146 1.34 22.31 2.80
C GLY A 146 0.37 21.19 2.41
N GLU A 147 0.84 20.11 1.81
CA GLU A 147 0.02 18.94 1.52
C GLU A 147 0.07 17.94 2.68
N TYR A 148 -1.10 17.65 3.26
CA TYR A 148 -1.24 16.65 4.32
C TYR A 148 -1.95 15.41 3.82
N MET A 149 -1.61 14.27 4.41
CA MET A 149 -2.33 13.04 4.16
C MET A 149 -3.76 13.13 4.73
N HIS A 150 -4.74 12.90 3.87
CA HIS A 150 -6.14 12.82 4.28
C HIS A 150 -6.55 11.36 4.46
N GLU A 151 -7.03 11.01 5.66
CA GLU A 151 -7.48 9.68 6.05
C GLU A 151 -8.49 9.10 5.06
N GLU A 152 -9.54 9.84 4.76
CA GLU A 152 -10.63 9.40 3.86
C GLU A 152 -10.15 8.98 2.47
N ARG A 153 -9.01 9.53 2.02
CA ARG A 153 -8.41 9.17 0.74
C ARG A 153 -7.39 8.03 0.87
N ALA A 154 -6.73 7.93 2.02
CA ALA A 154 -5.68 6.95 2.24
C ALA A 154 -6.22 5.56 2.55
N SER A 155 -7.25 5.45 3.39
CA SER A 155 -7.86 4.19 3.83
C SER A 155 -8.26 3.28 2.66
N PRO A 156 -9.07 3.72 1.69
CA PRO A 156 -9.45 2.87 0.57
C PRO A 156 -8.27 2.38 -0.27
N GLU A 157 -7.21 3.19 -0.36
CA GLU A 157 -6.02 2.82 -1.13
C GLU A 157 -5.17 1.79 -0.40
N PHE A 158 -5.08 1.85 0.94
CA PHE A 158 -4.45 0.79 1.73
C PHE A 158 -5.21 -0.54 1.58
N TYR A 159 -6.53 -0.51 1.71
CA TYR A 159 -7.34 -1.70 1.52
C TYR A 159 -7.09 -2.34 0.14
N LYS A 160 -7.18 -1.57 -0.95
CA LYS A 160 -6.93 -2.08 -2.31
C LYS A 160 -5.53 -2.67 -2.46
N ALA A 161 -4.52 -2.03 -1.85
CA ALA A 161 -3.15 -2.51 -1.90
C ALA A 161 -2.99 -3.83 -1.15
N PHE A 162 -3.57 -3.95 0.05
CA PHE A 162 -3.56 -5.19 0.82
C PHE A 162 -4.36 -6.30 0.13
N ALA A 163 -5.57 -6.02 -0.32
CA ALA A 163 -6.38 -6.98 -1.06
C ALA A 163 -5.60 -7.55 -2.25
N ARG A 164 -4.93 -6.67 -3.02
CA ARG A 164 -4.15 -7.08 -4.19
C ARG A 164 -2.92 -7.92 -3.84
N VAL A 165 -2.13 -7.53 -2.84
CA VAL A 165 -0.94 -8.30 -2.47
C VAL A 165 -1.32 -9.66 -1.87
N LEU A 166 -2.45 -9.73 -1.18
CA LEU A 166 -3.00 -10.94 -0.57
C LEU A 166 -3.80 -11.82 -1.56
N GLU A 167 -4.01 -11.40 -2.81
CA GLU A 167 -4.67 -12.26 -3.81
C GLU A 167 -4.01 -13.65 -3.91
N ASN A 168 -2.68 -13.69 -3.81
CA ASN A 168 -1.92 -14.94 -3.86
C ASN A 168 -1.72 -15.61 -2.49
N PHE A 169 -2.31 -15.08 -1.42
CA PHE A 169 -2.31 -15.79 -0.14
C PHE A 169 -3.31 -16.95 -0.24
N PRO A 170 -2.85 -18.19 0.00
CA PRO A 170 -3.73 -19.36 -0.10
C PRO A 170 -4.88 -19.27 0.93
N ILE A 171 -6.09 -19.39 0.45
CA ILE A 171 -7.30 -19.42 1.30
C ILE A 171 -7.77 -20.83 1.52
N LYS A 172 -8.53 -21.01 2.58
CA LYS A 172 -9.27 -22.23 2.86
C LYS A 172 -10.37 -22.40 1.79
N GLU A 173 -10.34 -23.47 1.02
CA GLU A 173 -11.40 -23.85 0.09
C GLU A 173 -12.61 -24.42 0.84
#